data_19cfdaa04d05a757eb786dbb02003915
#
_entry.id   19cfdaa04d05a757eb786dbb02003915
#
_cell.length_a   1.000
_cell.length_b   1.000
_cell.length_c   1.000
_cell.angle_alpha   90.00
_cell.angle_beta   90.00
_cell.angle_gamma   90.00
#
_symmetry.space_group_name_H-M   'P 1'
#
loop_
_entity.id
_entity.type
_entity.pdbx_description
1 polymer ?
#
loop_
_entity_poly.entity_id
_entity_poly.type
_entity_poly.pdbx_seq_one_letter_code
_entity_poly.pdbx_strand_id
1 'polypeptide(L)'
;MKINPKFSTPFIYLFFFGLALSFKTSAQQIAKEKLIFLTPEWEGKRLEDGRPYVSDDILERMKGVTLEEAWAVLKGENYKYQYAEHWQAINPDSVLVGRAVTAIFMPGRPDIHRVIDDRGHNEDGRIKSQNSWPIDMLTKGDVYVVDQFGAHVDGPTIGDNLGNSIYAKTGNGIVYDGAIRDIDGLKEIGGFTSFFRSYHPSHHLNNPDGALNTTLIGINTPTRIGMATVMPGDVVLGRDGGVIFIPPHLAEKVVKTSEIVRLRDMFGHQRLREQKYTPGQIDSRWSDDIEKDFSQWLNDHIDELPVPKEQIQELLKTRTW
;
A
#
# COMPACT_ATOMS: atom_id res chain seq x y z
N MET A 1 -18.05 35.90 82.36
CA MET A 1 -16.94 36.07 81.49
C MET A 1 -16.79 34.77 80.68
N LYS A 2 -17.34 34.70 79.43
CA LYS A 2 -17.39 33.49 78.63
C LYS A 2 -16.42 33.70 77.46
N ILE A 3 -15.42 32.84 77.34
CA ILE A 3 -14.41 32.82 76.27
C ILE A 3 -14.91 31.85 75.21
N ASN A 4 -15.08 32.34 73.97
CA ASN A 4 -15.42 31.53 72.80
C ASN A 4 -14.13 31.15 72.07
N PRO A 5 -13.89 29.89 71.75
CA PRO A 5 -12.76 29.51 70.87
C PRO A 5 -13.20 29.58 69.41
N LYS A 6 -12.49 30.36 68.62
CA LYS A 6 -12.59 30.36 67.14
C LYS A 6 -11.94 29.12 66.60
N PHE A 7 -12.72 28.26 65.94
CA PHE A 7 -12.18 27.18 65.05
C PHE A 7 -11.77 27.78 63.72
N SER A 8 -10.51 27.72 63.39
CA SER A 8 -10.00 28.03 62.08
C SER A 8 -9.88 26.69 61.26
N THR A 9 -10.68 26.58 60.23
CA THR A 9 -10.62 25.46 59.27
C THR A 9 -9.49 25.72 58.27
N PRO A 10 -8.54 24.81 58.08
CA PRO A 10 -7.54 24.99 57.02
C PRO A 10 -8.14 24.63 55.67
N PHE A 11 -8.11 25.58 54.75
CA PHE A 11 -8.41 25.37 53.34
C PHE A 11 -7.26 24.62 52.71
N ILE A 12 -7.47 23.33 52.38
CA ILE A 12 -6.52 22.55 51.58
C ILE A 12 -6.77 22.87 50.08
N TYR A 13 -5.88 23.65 49.48
CA TYR A 13 -5.85 23.84 48.05
C TYR A 13 -5.25 22.56 47.37
N LEU A 14 -6.12 21.74 46.81
CA LEU A 14 -5.71 20.64 45.93
C LEU A 14 -5.30 21.22 44.56
N PHE A 15 -4.00 21.35 44.34
CA PHE A 15 -3.47 21.68 43.02
C PHE A 15 -3.59 20.44 42.12
N PHE A 16 -4.61 20.41 41.27
CA PHE A 16 -4.65 19.48 40.15
C PHE A 16 -3.59 19.88 39.10
N PHE A 17 -2.42 19.26 39.14
CA PHE A 17 -1.46 19.31 38.05
C PHE A 17 -2.01 18.43 36.93
N GLY A 18 -2.82 19.02 36.06
CA GLY A 18 -3.24 18.39 34.81
C GLY A 18 -2.02 18.19 33.91
N LEU A 19 -1.53 16.96 33.83
CA LEU A 19 -0.54 16.57 32.80
C LEU A 19 -1.25 16.68 31.44
N ALA A 20 -1.13 17.83 30.78
CA ALA A 20 -1.54 18.00 29.41
C ALA A 20 -0.59 17.16 28.55
N LEU A 21 -0.98 15.94 28.26
CA LEU A 21 -0.37 15.15 27.19
C LEU A 21 -0.62 15.89 25.86
N SER A 22 0.34 16.69 25.44
CA SER A 22 0.34 17.32 24.12
C SER A 22 0.53 16.23 23.09
N PHE A 23 -0.55 15.70 22.56
CA PHE A 23 -0.50 14.90 21.36
C PHE A 23 -0.05 15.83 20.21
N LYS A 24 1.18 15.66 19.76
CA LYS A 24 1.64 16.31 18.54
C LYS A 24 0.93 15.64 17.36
N THR A 25 -0.19 16.21 16.93
CA THR A 25 -0.82 15.82 15.67
C THR A 25 -0.16 16.59 14.54
N SER A 26 0.49 15.87 13.63
CA SER A 26 1.01 16.47 12.39
C SER A 26 -0.14 16.99 11.54
N ALA A 27 0.03 18.14 10.90
CA ALA A 27 -1.05 18.88 10.22
C ALA A 27 -1.80 18.08 9.15
N GLN A 28 -1.09 17.22 8.40
CA GLN A 28 -1.65 16.46 7.27
C GLN A 28 -1.75 14.97 7.52
N GLN A 29 -1.04 14.46 8.54
CA GLN A 29 -1.05 13.03 8.83
C GLN A 29 -2.31 12.66 9.58
N ILE A 30 -2.96 11.58 9.14
CA ILE A 30 -4.09 11.01 9.87
C ILE A 30 -3.67 10.63 11.31
N ALA A 31 -4.52 10.91 12.29
CA ALA A 31 -4.28 10.44 13.65
C ALA A 31 -4.25 8.91 13.69
N LYS A 32 -3.32 8.34 14.43
CA LYS A 32 -3.13 6.89 14.58
C LYS A 32 -4.42 6.17 14.98
N GLU A 33 -5.14 6.74 15.95
CA GLU A 33 -6.40 6.19 16.46
C GLU A 33 -7.48 6.17 15.36
N LYS A 34 -7.49 7.20 14.50
CA LYS A 34 -8.41 7.25 13.37
C LYS A 34 -8.08 6.18 12.32
N LEU A 35 -6.81 5.95 12.04
CA LEU A 35 -6.40 4.90 11.11
C LEU A 35 -6.72 3.51 11.65
N ILE A 36 -6.50 3.26 12.94
CA ILE A 36 -6.89 2.01 13.62
C ILE A 36 -8.40 1.79 13.50
N PHE A 37 -9.20 2.83 13.77
CA PHE A 37 -10.67 2.78 13.64
C PHE A 37 -11.11 2.44 12.20
N LEU A 38 -10.39 2.92 11.18
CA LEU A 38 -10.71 2.70 9.77
C LEU A 38 -10.21 1.36 9.22
N THR A 39 -9.39 0.63 9.97
CA THR A 39 -8.85 -0.68 9.60
C THR A 39 -9.18 -1.73 10.67
N PRO A 40 -10.48 -1.93 11.02
CA PRO A 40 -10.89 -2.76 12.16
C PRO A 40 -10.63 -4.26 11.97
N GLU A 41 -10.63 -4.73 10.72
CA GLU A 41 -10.41 -6.15 10.39
C GLU A 41 -8.94 -6.59 10.56
N TRP A 42 -8.02 -5.64 10.78
CA TRP A 42 -6.62 -5.96 10.99
C TRP A 42 -6.30 -6.18 12.46
N GLU A 43 -6.07 -7.42 12.85
CA GLU A 43 -5.71 -7.84 14.21
C GLU A 43 -4.20 -8.00 14.42
N GLY A 44 -3.40 -7.90 13.34
CA GLY A 44 -1.96 -8.11 13.37
C GLY A 44 -1.16 -6.91 13.91
N LYS A 45 0.17 -7.03 13.85
CA LYS A 45 1.10 -5.97 14.22
C LYS A 45 0.84 -4.69 13.41
N ARG A 46 1.03 -3.52 14.03
CA ARG A 46 0.96 -2.22 13.36
C ARG A 46 2.30 -1.51 13.45
N LEU A 47 2.56 -0.66 12.46
CA LEU A 47 3.65 0.30 12.47
C LEU A 47 3.38 1.40 13.52
N GLU A 48 4.37 2.22 13.80
CA GLU A 48 4.29 3.28 14.80
C GLU A 48 3.19 4.30 14.46
N ASP A 49 3.01 4.59 13.18
CA ASP A 49 1.98 5.49 12.64
C ASP A 49 0.56 4.89 12.61
N GLY A 50 0.39 3.64 13.02
CA GLY A 50 -0.88 2.93 13.08
C GLY A 50 -1.22 2.10 11.85
N ARG A 51 -0.43 2.19 10.77
CA ARG A 51 -0.63 1.35 9.58
C ARG A 51 -0.53 -0.14 9.90
N PRO A 52 -1.40 -0.99 9.33
CA PRO A 52 -1.22 -2.43 9.34
C PRO A 52 0.17 -2.83 8.82
N TYR A 53 0.81 -3.79 9.49
CA TYR A 53 2.10 -4.35 9.07
C TYR A 53 1.91 -5.76 8.53
N VAL A 54 1.67 -5.87 7.23
CA VAL A 54 1.76 -7.16 6.53
C VAL A 54 3.24 -7.57 6.50
N SER A 55 3.54 -8.82 6.85
CA SER A 55 4.93 -9.30 6.98
C SER A 55 5.68 -9.28 5.64
N ASP A 56 7.00 -9.16 5.72
CA ASP A 56 7.85 -9.16 4.53
C ASP A 56 7.81 -10.52 3.81
N ASP A 57 7.56 -11.62 4.52
CA ASP A 57 7.32 -12.95 3.93
C ASP A 57 6.08 -12.93 3.01
N ILE A 58 4.96 -12.41 3.49
CA ILE A 58 3.74 -12.29 2.67
C ILE A 58 3.97 -11.38 1.47
N LEU A 59 4.71 -10.26 1.64
CA LEU A 59 5.01 -9.37 0.51
C LEU A 59 5.90 -10.06 -0.54
N GLU A 60 6.88 -10.86 -0.12
CA GLU A 60 7.74 -11.61 -1.05
C GLU A 60 6.92 -12.65 -1.83
N ARG A 61 6.09 -13.42 -1.15
CA ARG A 61 5.20 -14.42 -1.77
C ARG A 61 4.14 -13.76 -2.67
N MET A 62 3.68 -12.55 -2.32
CA MET A 62 2.75 -11.76 -3.13
C MET A 62 3.30 -11.43 -4.52
N LYS A 63 4.61 -11.35 -4.70
CA LYS A 63 5.24 -11.17 -6.02
C LYS A 63 4.90 -12.29 -7.01
N GLY A 64 4.53 -13.46 -6.54
CA GLY A 64 4.06 -14.58 -7.36
C GLY A 64 2.57 -14.51 -7.73
N VAL A 65 1.79 -13.63 -7.14
CA VAL A 65 0.34 -13.52 -7.36
C VAL A 65 0.06 -12.78 -8.67
N THR A 66 -0.90 -13.25 -9.46
CA THR A 66 -1.40 -12.52 -10.65
C THR A 66 -2.49 -11.53 -10.25
N LEU A 67 -2.78 -10.56 -11.14
CA LEU A 67 -3.86 -9.60 -10.91
C LEU A 67 -5.23 -10.29 -10.86
N GLU A 68 -5.42 -11.31 -11.71
CA GLU A 68 -6.66 -12.09 -11.81
C GLU A 68 -6.92 -12.90 -10.54
N GLU A 69 -5.88 -13.54 -9.99
CA GLU A 69 -5.97 -14.31 -8.74
C GLU A 69 -6.32 -13.40 -7.55
N ALA A 70 -5.64 -12.26 -7.43
CA ALA A 70 -5.93 -11.28 -6.39
C ALA A 70 -7.34 -10.71 -6.55
N TRP A 71 -7.73 -10.34 -7.79
CA TRP A 71 -9.05 -9.81 -8.09
C TRP A 71 -10.17 -10.82 -7.78
N ALA A 72 -9.97 -12.10 -8.10
CA ALA A 72 -10.96 -13.15 -7.82
C ALA A 72 -11.22 -13.29 -6.31
N VAL A 73 -10.17 -13.30 -5.48
CA VAL A 73 -10.31 -13.33 -4.02
C VAL A 73 -11.04 -12.10 -3.52
N LEU A 74 -10.61 -10.90 -3.94
CA LEU A 74 -11.22 -9.64 -3.51
C LEU A 74 -12.71 -9.56 -3.91
N LYS A 75 -13.05 -9.98 -5.13
CA LYS A 75 -14.44 -10.03 -5.59
C LYS A 75 -15.27 -11.00 -4.74
N GLY A 76 -14.72 -12.16 -4.37
CA GLY A 76 -15.36 -13.13 -3.48
C GLY A 76 -15.65 -12.56 -2.10
N GLU A 77 -14.81 -11.63 -1.61
CA GLU A 77 -14.98 -10.91 -0.36
C GLU A 77 -15.77 -9.59 -0.50
N ASN A 78 -16.46 -9.36 -1.63
CA ASN A 78 -17.25 -8.16 -1.96
C ASN A 78 -16.45 -6.87 -2.18
N TYR A 79 -15.13 -6.92 -2.37
CA TYR A 79 -14.31 -5.78 -2.77
C TYR A 79 -14.34 -5.64 -4.30
N LYS A 80 -15.16 -4.72 -4.83
CA LYS A 80 -15.48 -4.62 -6.26
C LYS A 80 -14.56 -3.69 -7.05
N TYR A 81 -13.93 -2.72 -6.40
CA TYR A 81 -13.26 -1.59 -7.07
C TYR A 81 -11.80 -1.42 -6.61
N GLN A 82 -11.11 -2.52 -6.33
CA GLN A 82 -9.73 -2.45 -5.83
C GLN A 82 -8.66 -2.49 -6.93
N TYR A 83 -9.07 -2.52 -8.19
CA TYR A 83 -8.19 -2.52 -9.35
C TYR A 83 -8.21 -1.19 -10.08
N ALA A 84 -7.03 -0.69 -10.45
CA ALA A 84 -6.82 0.52 -11.26
C ALA A 84 -6.00 0.20 -12.51
N GLU A 85 -6.46 0.68 -13.64
CA GLU A 85 -5.91 0.42 -14.98
C GLU A 85 -5.45 1.71 -15.68
N HIS A 86 -4.98 1.60 -16.92
CA HIS A 86 -4.55 2.71 -17.77
C HIS A 86 -3.31 3.44 -17.27
N TRP A 87 -2.27 2.68 -16.94
CA TRP A 87 -0.99 3.19 -16.48
C TRP A 87 0.06 3.22 -17.59
N GLN A 88 0.94 4.22 -17.53
CA GLN A 88 2.30 4.11 -18.04
C GLN A 88 3.19 3.54 -16.94
N ALA A 89 4.27 2.87 -17.30
CA ALA A 89 5.14 2.23 -16.31
C ALA A 89 6.62 2.47 -16.59
N ILE A 90 7.40 2.54 -15.52
CA ILE A 90 8.86 2.34 -15.54
C ILE A 90 9.11 0.93 -15.02
N ASN A 91 9.98 0.17 -15.69
CA ASN A 91 10.28 -1.24 -15.40
C ASN A 91 8.99 -2.12 -15.32
N PRO A 92 8.17 -2.15 -16.40
CA PRO A 92 6.90 -2.88 -16.41
C PRO A 92 7.05 -4.39 -16.23
N ASP A 93 8.21 -4.95 -16.55
CA ASP A 93 8.52 -6.38 -16.38
C ASP A 93 8.77 -6.76 -14.91
N SER A 94 8.91 -5.78 -14.04
CA SER A 94 9.09 -5.98 -12.60
C SER A 94 7.76 -5.90 -11.85
N VAL A 95 7.64 -6.66 -10.77
CA VAL A 95 6.44 -6.65 -9.92
C VAL A 95 6.63 -5.64 -8.80
N LEU A 96 5.69 -4.70 -8.67
CA LEU A 96 5.64 -3.75 -7.56
C LEU A 96 4.82 -4.36 -6.41
N VAL A 97 5.45 -4.63 -5.28
CA VAL A 97 4.76 -5.12 -4.08
C VAL A 97 5.25 -4.39 -2.84
N GLY A 98 4.33 -3.89 -2.03
CA GLY A 98 4.66 -3.27 -0.74
C GLY A 98 3.44 -2.72 -0.02
N ARG A 99 3.67 -2.13 1.15
CA ARG A 99 2.63 -1.50 1.98
C ARG A 99 2.39 -0.06 1.54
N ALA A 100 1.15 0.33 1.31
CA ALA A 100 0.82 1.68 0.87
C ALA A 100 1.16 2.73 1.94
N VAL A 101 1.91 3.75 1.54
CA VAL A 101 1.95 5.07 2.18
C VAL A 101 1.24 6.03 1.25
N THR A 102 0.10 6.53 1.67
CA THR A 102 -0.74 7.38 0.83
C THR A 102 -0.41 8.86 0.99
N ALA A 103 -0.47 9.61 -0.10
CA ALA A 103 -0.45 11.06 -0.08
C ALA A 103 -1.53 11.62 -1.01
N ILE A 104 -2.15 12.71 -0.57
CA ILE A 104 -3.18 13.41 -1.35
C ILE A 104 -2.71 14.83 -1.59
N PHE A 105 -2.60 15.20 -2.85
CA PHE A 105 -2.42 16.56 -3.28
C PHE A 105 -3.70 17.11 -3.90
N MET A 106 -3.88 18.41 -3.80
CA MET A 106 -4.95 19.14 -4.47
C MET A 106 -4.37 20.29 -5.30
N PRO A 107 -5.13 20.83 -6.27
CA PRO A 107 -4.74 22.05 -6.96
C PRO A 107 -4.35 23.14 -5.97
N GLY A 108 -3.29 23.87 -6.28
CA GLY A 108 -2.73 24.90 -5.39
C GLY A 108 -3.76 25.94 -4.99
N ARG A 109 -3.90 26.14 -3.68
CA ARG A 109 -4.77 27.15 -3.10
C ARG A 109 -3.98 27.92 -2.05
N PRO A 110 -3.61 29.20 -2.32
CA PRO A 110 -2.62 29.95 -1.53
C PRO A 110 -2.94 30.09 -0.05
N ASP A 111 -4.22 30.27 0.31
CA ASP A 111 -4.65 30.39 1.71
C ASP A 111 -4.43 29.09 2.50
N ILE A 112 -4.81 27.95 1.91
CA ILE A 112 -4.61 26.63 2.52
C ILE A 112 -3.13 26.25 2.51
N HIS A 113 -2.46 26.46 1.36
CA HIS A 113 -1.04 26.12 1.21
C HIS A 113 -0.18 26.80 2.29
N ARG A 114 -0.40 28.09 2.53
CA ARG A 114 0.36 28.86 3.52
C ARG A 114 0.19 28.30 4.93
N VAL A 115 -1.02 28.03 5.39
CA VAL A 115 -1.24 27.53 6.77
C VAL A 115 -0.68 26.13 6.97
N ILE A 116 -0.68 25.30 5.92
CA ILE A 116 -0.05 23.97 5.94
C ILE A 116 1.46 24.10 6.00
N ASP A 117 2.02 24.99 5.18
CA ASP A 117 3.47 25.21 5.08
C ASP A 117 4.01 25.80 6.40
N ASP A 118 3.36 26.84 6.92
CA ASP A 118 3.70 27.47 8.21
C ASP A 118 3.69 26.44 9.34
N ARG A 119 2.66 25.62 9.44
CA ARG A 119 2.58 24.59 10.47
C ARG A 119 3.61 23.49 10.27
N GLY A 120 3.77 22.99 9.04
CA GLY A 120 4.75 21.97 8.71
C GLY A 120 6.16 22.36 9.15
N HIS A 121 6.57 23.59 8.85
CA HIS A 121 7.90 24.09 9.19
C HIS A 121 8.04 24.41 10.69
N ASN A 122 7.07 25.09 11.29
CA ASN A 122 7.21 25.64 12.63
C ASN A 122 6.85 24.66 13.75
N GLU A 123 5.91 23.74 13.50
CA GLU A 123 5.41 22.82 14.53
C GLU A 123 5.85 21.36 14.28
N ASP A 124 5.81 20.91 13.00
CA ASP A 124 6.11 19.52 12.64
C ASP A 124 7.57 19.28 12.26
N GLY A 125 8.40 20.33 12.17
CA GLY A 125 9.82 20.26 11.81
C GLY A 125 10.08 19.80 10.37
N ARG A 126 9.12 19.98 9.46
CA ARG A 126 9.24 19.63 8.05
C ARG A 126 10.24 20.53 7.35
N ILE A 127 10.92 19.99 6.35
CA ILE A 127 11.98 20.72 5.64
C ILE A 127 11.54 20.96 4.19
N LYS A 128 11.68 22.22 3.73
CA LYS A 128 11.45 22.60 2.33
C LYS A 128 10.03 22.25 1.83
N SER A 129 9.92 21.83 0.56
CA SER A 129 8.66 21.72 -0.16
C SER A 129 7.82 20.53 0.27
N GLN A 130 6.52 20.70 0.28
CA GLN A 130 5.53 19.73 0.75
C GLN A 130 5.57 18.38 -0.01
N ASN A 131 6.09 18.35 -1.24
CA ASN A 131 6.22 17.11 -2.02
C ASN A 131 7.25 16.12 -1.42
N SER A 132 8.20 16.58 -0.61
CA SER A 132 9.16 15.70 0.07
C SER A 132 8.64 15.13 1.39
N TRP A 133 7.68 15.77 2.04
CA TRP A 133 7.23 15.43 3.38
C TRP A 133 6.68 14.00 3.53
N PRO A 134 5.82 13.49 2.60
CA PRO A 134 5.41 12.10 2.67
C PRO A 134 6.57 11.12 2.43
N ILE A 135 7.53 11.50 1.58
CA ILE A 135 8.70 10.66 1.25
C ILE A 135 9.60 10.48 2.47
N ASP A 136 9.71 11.49 3.33
CA ASP A 136 10.49 11.40 4.57
C ASP A 136 9.97 10.32 5.52
N MET A 137 8.69 9.96 5.43
CA MET A 137 8.04 8.95 6.27
C MET A 137 8.14 7.54 5.74
N LEU A 138 8.61 7.34 4.51
CA LEU A 138 8.73 6.03 3.90
C LEU A 138 9.78 5.16 4.61
N THR A 139 9.47 3.87 4.69
CA THR A 139 10.32 2.83 5.27
C THR A 139 10.43 1.63 4.32
N LYS A 140 11.35 0.71 4.63
CA LYS A 140 11.58 -0.49 3.82
C LYS A 140 10.29 -1.29 3.59
N GLY A 141 10.04 -1.66 2.33
CA GLY A 141 8.87 -2.42 1.92
C GLY A 141 7.59 -1.57 1.72
N ASP A 142 7.68 -0.24 1.86
CA ASP A 142 6.58 0.66 1.49
C ASP A 142 6.52 0.88 -0.02
N VAL A 143 5.33 1.21 -0.52
CA VAL A 143 5.08 1.78 -1.85
C VAL A 143 4.44 3.15 -1.65
N TYR A 144 4.99 4.17 -2.29
CA TYR A 144 4.44 5.51 -2.25
C TYR A 144 3.26 5.64 -3.22
N VAL A 145 2.05 5.81 -2.68
CA VAL A 145 0.78 5.88 -3.43
C VAL A 145 0.24 7.30 -3.38
N VAL A 146 0.14 7.96 -4.52
CA VAL A 146 -0.18 9.38 -4.59
C VAL A 146 -1.43 9.63 -5.43
N ASP A 147 -2.41 10.28 -4.84
CA ASP A 147 -3.49 10.96 -5.57
C ASP A 147 -3.03 12.41 -5.87
N GLN A 148 -2.70 12.65 -7.13
CA GLN A 148 -2.31 13.96 -7.67
C GLN A 148 -3.45 14.56 -8.53
N PHE A 149 -4.69 14.21 -8.23
CA PHE A 149 -5.89 14.67 -8.94
C PHE A 149 -5.80 14.59 -10.48
N GLY A 150 -5.02 13.66 -11.03
CA GLY A 150 -4.79 13.53 -12.48
C GLY A 150 -3.99 14.69 -13.11
N ALA A 151 -3.33 15.53 -12.32
CA ALA A 151 -2.57 16.68 -12.81
C ALA A 151 -1.53 16.28 -13.86
N HIS A 152 -1.53 17.00 -14.99
CA HIS A 152 -0.60 16.78 -16.09
C HIS A 152 0.42 17.93 -16.19
N VAL A 153 -0.02 19.10 -16.67
CA VAL A 153 0.84 20.29 -16.77
C VAL A 153 1.01 20.90 -15.40
N ASP A 154 2.26 21.28 -15.08
CA ASP A 154 2.63 21.91 -13.80
C ASP A 154 2.24 21.11 -12.53
N GLY A 155 1.91 19.83 -12.74
CA GLY A 155 1.54 18.90 -11.67
C GLY A 155 2.64 18.00 -11.15
N PRO A 156 3.70 17.64 -11.94
CA PRO A 156 4.66 16.64 -11.49
C PRO A 156 5.37 17.02 -10.20
N THR A 157 5.10 16.29 -9.11
CA THR A 157 5.81 16.45 -7.83
C THR A 157 6.94 15.45 -7.68
N ILE A 158 7.07 14.49 -8.61
CA ILE A 158 8.10 13.44 -8.62
C ILE A 158 9.00 13.60 -9.84
N GLY A 159 10.29 13.58 -9.59
CA GLY A 159 11.37 13.45 -10.56
C GLY A 159 12.45 12.50 -10.04
N ASP A 160 13.59 12.43 -10.72
CA ASP A 160 14.67 11.48 -10.43
C ASP A 160 15.27 11.59 -9.03
N ASN A 161 15.48 12.79 -8.51
CA ASN A 161 15.99 13.00 -7.16
C ASN A 161 15.08 12.39 -6.09
N LEU A 162 13.77 12.63 -6.20
CA LEU A 162 12.79 12.05 -5.26
C LEU A 162 12.60 10.56 -5.51
N GLY A 163 12.66 10.09 -6.76
CA GLY A 163 12.67 8.68 -7.11
C GLY A 163 13.84 7.93 -6.45
N ASN A 164 15.05 8.48 -6.51
CA ASN A 164 16.22 7.93 -5.81
C ASN A 164 16.01 7.86 -4.29
N SER A 165 15.46 8.92 -3.68
CA SER A 165 15.16 8.92 -2.25
C SER A 165 14.12 7.86 -1.87
N ILE A 166 13.04 7.73 -2.65
CA ILE A 166 11.99 6.73 -2.44
C ILE A 166 12.59 5.32 -2.51
N TYR A 167 13.34 5.03 -3.57
CA TYR A 167 13.95 3.71 -3.75
C TYR A 167 14.96 3.37 -2.65
N ALA A 168 15.80 4.31 -2.28
CA ALA A 168 16.78 4.12 -1.21
C ALA A 168 16.13 3.79 0.14
N LYS A 169 14.96 4.38 0.44
CA LYS A 169 14.21 4.13 1.67
C LYS A 169 13.41 2.83 1.63
N THR A 170 12.79 2.54 0.49
CA THR A 170 11.76 1.49 0.40
C THR A 170 12.24 0.20 -0.27
N GLY A 171 13.17 0.30 -1.21
CA GLY A 171 13.48 -0.75 -2.17
C GLY A 171 12.39 -0.95 -3.22
N ASN A 172 11.44 0.00 -3.34
CA ASN A 172 10.27 -0.04 -4.22
C ASN A 172 10.12 1.25 -5.03
N GLY A 173 9.10 1.29 -5.86
CA GLY A 173 8.69 2.45 -6.64
C GLY A 173 7.41 3.10 -6.14
N ILE A 174 6.61 3.59 -7.09
CA ILE A 174 5.44 4.42 -6.82
C ILE A 174 4.20 3.97 -7.59
N VAL A 175 3.02 4.33 -7.07
CA VAL A 175 1.76 4.44 -7.82
C VAL A 175 1.33 5.90 -7.76
N TYR A 176 1.29 6.56 -8.92
CA TYR A 176 1.12 8.00 -9.00
C TYR A 176 -0.03 8.39 -9.94
N ASP A 177 -1.15 8.84 -9.38
CA ASP A 177 -2.33 9.25 -10.15
C ASP A 177 -2.19 10.70 -10.67
N GLY A 178 -1.22 10.89 -11.55
CA GLY A 178 -0.84 12.15 -12.16
C GLY A 178 0.35 12.01 -13.09
N ALA A 179 0.95 13.13 -13.49
CA ALA A 179 2.15 13.16 -14.31
C ALA A 179 3.43 13.14 -13.46
N ILE A 180 4.45 12.44 -13.95
CA ILE A 180 5.82 12.48 -13.42
C ILE A 180 6.77 13.13 -14.42
N ARG A 181 7.99 13.45 -14.01
CA ARG A 181 9.03 14.02 -14.86
C ARG A 181 10.35 13.26 -14.71
N ASP A 182 11.37 13.68 -15.44
CA ASP A 182 12.73 13.13 -15.38
C ASP A 182 12.77 11.61 -15.62
N ILE A 183 12.03 11.14 -16.63
CA ILE A 183 11.83 9.71 -16.93
C ILE A 183 13.16 8.97 -17.12
N ASP A 184 14.13 9.59 -17.80
CA ASP A 184 15.41 8.93 -18.09
C ASP A 184 16.18 8.68 -16.80
N GLY A 185 16.26 9.67 -15.89
CA GLY A 185 16.88 9.48 -14.59
C GLY A 185 16.15 8.49 -13.69
N LEU A 186 14.82 8.41 -13.78
CA LEU A 186 14.04 7.40 -13.05
C LEU A 186 14.29 5.98 -13.57
N LYS A 187 14.50 5.79 -14.87
CA LYS A 187 14.86 4.49 -15.49
C LYS A 187 16.25 3.99 -15.08
N GLU A 188 17.15 4.88 -14.74
CA GLU A 188 18.49 4.54 -14.26
C GLU A 188 18.47 3.92 -12.85
N ILE A 189 17.37 4.11 -12.08
CA ILE A 189 17.22 3.53 -10.75
C ILE A 189 16.85 2.05 -10.90
N GLY A 190 17.83 1.15 -10.77
CA GLY A 190 17.61 -0.28 -10.89
C GLY A 190 16.60 -0.79 -9.86
N GLY A 191 15.49 -1.39 -10.30
CA GLY A 191 14.45 -1.92 -9.45
C GLY A 191 13.33 -0.91 -9.07
N PHE A 192 13.42 0.35 -9.50
CA PHE A 192 12.35 1.32 -9.30
C PHE A 192 11.19 1.04 -10.27
N THR A 193 10.17 0.33 -9.79
CA THR A 193 8.98 -0.01 -10.56
C THR A 193 7.88 1.00 -10.27
N SER A 194 7.35 1.64 -11.32
CA SER A 194 6.42 2.77 -11.15
C SER A 194 5.26 2.69 -12.11
N PHE A 195 4.08 3.02 -11.58
CA PHE A 195 2.84 3.18 -12.34
C PHE A 195 2.37 4.63 -12.22
N PHE A 196 2.18 5.32 -13.35
CA PHE A 196 1.80 6.73 -13.40
C PHE A 196 0.89 7.03 -14.59
N ARG A 197 0.16 8.16 -14.58
CA ARG A 197 -0.81 8.47 -15.64
C ARG A 197 -0.16 9.03 -16.89
N SER A 198 0.80 9.92 -16.72
CA SER A 198 1.43 10.59 -17.87
C SER A 198 2.81 11.15 -17.51
N TYR A 199 3.51 11.60 -18.53
CA TYR A 199 4.76 12.34 -18.42
C TYR A 199 4.54 13.79 -18.82
N HIS A 200 5.14 14.73 -18.07
CA HIS A 200 5.24 16.11 -18.47
C HIS A 200 6.55 16.72 -17.96
N PRO A 201 7.29 17.51 -18.76
CA PRO A 201 8.60 18.07 -18.37
C PRO A 201 8.51 19.24 -17.37
N SER A 202 7.30 19.81 -17.15
CA SER A 202 7.13 20.86 -16.15
C SER A 202 7.29 20.31 -14.73
N HIS A 203 7.47 21.19 -13.77
CA HIS A 203 7.45 20.82 -12.36
C HIS A 203 6.40 21.65 -11.60
N HIS A 204 6.08 21.22 -10.39
CA HIS A 204 5.02 21.78 -9.56
C HIS A 204 5.30 23.22 -9.04
N LEU A 205 6.53 23.68 -9.16
CA LEU A 205 6.93 25.05 -8.77
C LEU A 205 6.84 25.96 -9.97
N ASN A 206 5.92 26.90 -9.98
CA ASN A 206 5.62 27.69 -11.19
C ASN A 206 6.14 29.10 -11.21
N ASN A 207 6.37 29.70 -10.08
CA ASN A 207 6.61 31.15 -10.06
C ASN A 207 7.91 31.49 -9.38
N PRO A 208 8.56 32.59 -9.82
CA PRO A 208 9.62 33.24 -9.09
C PRO A 208 9.26 33.52 -7.62
N ASP A 209 7.96 33.66 -7.35
CA ASP A 209 7.37 33.98 -6.05
C ASP A 209 7.14 32.72 -5.16
N GLY A 210 7.47 31.51 -5.64
CA GLY A 210 7.29 30.27 -4.89
C GLY A 210 5.87 29.74 -4.80
N ALA A 211 4.92 30.27 -5.59
CA ALA A 211 3.57 29.73 -5.64
C ALA A 211 3.59 28.31 -6.19
N LEU A 212 3.02 27.39 -5.43
CA LEU A 212 2.92 25.98 -5.80
C LEU A 212 1.61 25.72 -6.54
N ASN A 213 1.70 24.92 -7.60
CA ASN A 213 0.49 24.47 -8.33
C ASN A 213 -0.29 23.41 -7.56
N THR A 214 0.32 22.85 -6.53
CA THR A 214 -0.26 21.77 -5.74
C THR A 214 -0.12 22.05 -4.26
N THR A 215 -1.03 21.52 -3.45
CA THR A 215 -1.00 21.59 -1.99
C THR A 215 -1.18 20.19 -1.43
N LEU A 216 -0.29 19.76 -0.55
CA LEU A 216 -0.39 18.51 0.17
C LEU A 216 -1.44 18.62 1.27
N ILE A 217 -2.52 17.84 1.19
CA ILE A 217 -3.62 17.91 2.16
C ILE A 217 -3.76 16.65 3.02
N GLY A 218 -3.12 15.55 2.64
CA GLY A 218 -3.20 14.31 3.42
C GLY A 218 -1.96 13.45 3.29
N ILE A 219 -1.52 12.89 4.42
CA ILE A 219 -0.49 11.85 4.50
C ILE A 219 -1.07 10.70 5.33
N ASN A 220 -0.91 9.47 4.83
CA ASN A 220 -1.51 8.29 5.45
C ASN A 220 -3.03 8.44 5.70
N THR A 221 -3.73 9.15 4.82
CA THR A 221 -5.19 9.24 4.80
C THR A 221 -5.76 8.28 3.77
N PRO A 222 -6.99 7.77 3.95
CA PRO A 222 -7.68 7.05 2.89
C PRO A 222 -7.70 7.90 1.63
N THR A 223 -7.32 7.30 0.50
CA THR A 223 -7.28 7.99 -0.78
C THR A 223 -7.98 7.21 -1.88
N ARG A 224 -8.10 7.80 -3.05
CA ARG A 224 -8.71 7.19 -4.22
C ARG A 224 -7.71 7.16 -5.38
N ILE A 225 -7.47 5.98 -5.94
CA ILE A 225 -6.69 5.81 -7.16
C ILE A 225 -7.62 5.24 -8.24
N GLY A 226 -7.98 6.05 -9.22
CA GLY A 226 -9.07 5.70 -10.13
C GLY A 226 -10.39 5.47 -9.37
N MET A 227 -10.94 4.26 -9.42
CA MET A 227 -12.11 3.86 -8.64
C MET A 227 -11.76 3.12 -7.35
N ALA A 228 -10.48 2.76 -7.16
CA ALA A 228 -10.06 2.01 -5.98
C ALA A 228 -9.96 2.91 -4.74
N THR A 229 -10.49 2.43 -3.63
CA THR A 229 -10.21 3.01 -2.30
C THR A 229 -8.91 2.39 -1.80
N VAL A 230 -7.95 3.23 -1.43
CA VAL A 230 -6.66 2.81 -0.91
C VAL A 230 -6.51 3.28 0.53
N MET A 231 -6.34 2.32 1.42
CA MET A 231 -6.05 2.59 2.83
C MET A 231 -4.55 2.55 3.08
N PRO A 232 -4.03 3.41 3.97
CA PRO A 232 -2.65 3.27 4.43
C PRO A 232 -2.40 1.88 5.02
N GLY A 233 -1.37 1.19 4.50
CA GLY A 233 -1.05 -0.18 4.88
C GLY A 233 -1.68 -1.27 4.01
N ASP A 234 -2.55 -0.92 3.04
CA ASP A 234 -2.97 -1.87 2.01
C ASP A 234 -1.75 -2.44 1.28
N VAL A 235 -1.84 -3.69 0.85
CA VAL A 235 -0.79 -4.25 -0.01
C VAL A 235 -1.05 -3.81 -1.45
N VAL A 236 -0.06 -3.14 -2.01
CA VAL A 236 -0.04 -2.77 -3.42
C VAL A 236 0.54 -3.94 -4.21
N LEU A 237 -0.15 -4.39 -5.24
CA LEU A 237 0.34 -5.33 -6.24
C LEU A 237 0.22 -4.68 -7.61
N GLY A 238 1.34 -4.27 -8.19
CA GLY A 238 1.43 -3.69 -9.52
C GLY A 238 2.17 -4.62 -10.49
N ARG A 239 1.54 -4.88 -11.63
CA ARG A 239 2.07 -5.71 -12.72
C ARG A 239 1.75 -5.08 -14.07
N ASP A 240 2.31 -5.64 -15.14
CA ASP A 240 1.80 -5.34 -16.48
C ASP A 240 0.29 -5.56 -16.51
N GLY A 241 -0.43 -4.56 -16.99
CA GLY A 241 -1.90 -4.52 -16.96
C GLY A 241 -2.48 -3.56 -15.91
N GLY A 242 -1.89 -3.40 -14.73
CA GLY A 242 -2.41 -2.47 -13.73
C GLY A 242 -1.95 -2.65 -12.31
N VAL A 243 -2.69 -2.03 -11.41
CA VAL A 243 -2.41 -2.06 -9.96
C VAL A 243 -3.66 -2.48 -9.20
N ILE A 244 -3.51 -3.41 -8.28
CA ILE A 244 -4.57 -3.82 -7.36
C ILE A 244 -4.16 -3.50 -5.91
N PHE A 245 -5.11 -3.03 -5.11
CA PHE A 245 -4.92 -2.66 -3.71
C PHE A 245 -5.64 -3.68 -2.83
N ILE A 246 -4.89 -4.40 -2.02
CA ILE A 246 -5.36 -5.54 -1.24
C ILE A 246 -5.46 -5.14 0.23
N PRO A 247 -6.66 -5.17 0.84
CA PRO A 247 -6.80 -4.96 2.28
C PRO A 247 -5.88 -5.88 3.07
N PRO A 248 -5.16 -5.38 4.09
CA PRO A 248 -4.10 -6.14 4.76
C PRO A 248 -4.58 -7.46 5.38
N HIS A 249 -5.82 -7.52 5.90
CA HIS A 249 -6.41 -8.74 6.45
C HIS A 249 -6.69 -9.83 5.40
N LEU A 250 -6.73 -9.49 4.11
CA LEU A 250 -6.90 -10.43 3.00
C LEU A 250 -5.57 -10.84 2.34
N ALA A 251 -4.46 -10.18 2.66
CA ALA A 251 -3.18 -10.40 1.97
C ALA A 251 -2.70 -11.86 2.04
N GLU A 252 -2.77 -12.46 3.21
CA GLU A 252 -2.39 -13.87 3.40
C GLU A 252 -3.33 -14.82 2.65
N LYS A 253 -4.64 -14.54 2.66
CA LYS A 253 -5.63 -15.32 1.91
C LYS A 253 -5.36 -15.25 0.41
N VAL A 254 -5.06 -14.07 -0.11
CA VAL A 254 -4.71 -13.89 -1.53
C VAL A 254 -3.50 -14.72 -1.90
N VAL A 255 -2.41 -14.63 -1.12
CA VAL A 255 -1.19 -15.42 -1.36
C VAL A 255 -1.47 -16.92 -1.34
N LYS A 256 -2.08 -17.44 -0.28
CA LYS A 256 -2.36 -18.87 -0.14
C LYS A 256 -3.27 -19.42 -1.24
N THR A 257 -4.29 -18.64 -1.63
CA THR A 257 -5.19 -19.04 -2.72
C THR A 257 -4.45 -19.06 -4.06
N SER A 258 -3.65 -18.03 -4.35
CA SER A 258 -2.82 -17.96 -5.56
C SER A 258 -1.84 -19.14 -5.67
N GLU A 259 -1.19 -19.49 -4.57
CA GLU A 259 -0.25 -20.62 -4.55
C GLU A 259 -0.94 -21.95 -4.89
N ILE A 260 -2.17 -22.18 -4.41
CA ILE A 260 -2.96 -23.37 -4.78
C ILE A 260 -3.35 -23.33 -6.26
N VAL A 261 -3.82 -22.18 -6.76
CA VAL A 261 -4.17 -22.02 -8.17
C VAL A 261 -2.95 -22.29 -9.05
N ARG A 262 -1.79 -21.74 -8.69
CA ARG A 262 -0.54 -21.97 -9.42
C ARG A 262 -0.15 -23.44 -9.49
N LEU A 263 -0.26 -24.19 -8.39
CA LEU A 263 0.02 -25.63 -8.41
C LEU A 263 -0.92 -26.37 -9.36
N ARG A 264 -2.21 -26.00 -9.38
CA ARG A 264 -3.19 -26.59 -10.32
C ARG A 264 -2.85 -26.24 -11.76
N ASP A 265 -2.47 -24.99 -12.03
CA ASP A 265 -2.09 -24.55 -13.37
C ASP A 265 -0.81 -25.25 -13.85
N MET A 266 0.21 -25.40 -13.01
CA MET A 266 1.41 -26.13 -13.32
C MET A 266 1.10 -27.60 -13.73
N PHE A 267 0.29 -28.28 -12.92
CA PHE A 267 -0.16 -29.63 -13.22
C PHE A 267 -1.01 -29.68 -14.50
N GLY A 268 -2.04 -28.84 -14.60
CA GLY A 268 -2.95 -28.79 -15.74
C GLY A 268 -2.21 -28.52 -17.04
N HIS A 269 -1.32 -27.51 -17.07
CA HIS A 269 -0.51 -27.19 -18.24
C HIS A 269 0.41 -28.35 -18.64
N GLN A 270 1.00 -29.05 -17.68
CA GLN A 270 1.82 -30.23 -17.96
C GLN A 270 0.97 -31.34 -18.60
N ARG A 271 -0.16 -31.67 -18.00
CA ARG A 271 -1.05 -32.72 -18.47
C ARG A 271 -1.66 -32.42 -19.85
N LEU A 272 -1.96 -31.14 -20.13
CA LEU A 272 -2.39 -30.68 -21.45
C LEU A 272 -1.30 -30.86 -22.51
N ARG A 273 -0.04 -30.48 -22.20
CA ARG A 273 1.10 -30.69 -23.12
C ARG A 273 1.37 -32.18 -23.37
N GLU A 274 1.18 -33.03 -22.37
CA GLU A 274 1.27 -34.50 -22.48
C GLU A 274 0.08 -35.12 -23.21
N GLN A 275 -0.96 -34.34 -23.53
CA GLN A 275 -2.23 -34.79 -24.12
C GLN A 275 -2.94 -35.87 -23.27
N LYS A 276 -2.68 -35.85 -21.96
CA LYS A 276 -3.27 -36.81 -21.01
C LYS A 276 -4.74 -36.50 -20.72
N TYR A 277 -5.06 -35.20 -20.65
CA TYR A 277 -6.42 -34.70 -20.46
C TYR A 277 -6.76 -33.65 -21.51
N THR A 278 -8.05 -33.47 -21.76
CA THR A 278 -8.58 -32.44 -22.66
C THR A 278 -8.68 -31.09 -21.92
N PRO A 279 -8.71 -29.94 -22.63
CA PRO A 279 -8.95 -28.65 -22.02
C PRO A 279 -10.24 -28.62 -21.19
N GLY A 280 -11.33 -29.21 -21.68
CA GLY A 280 -12.58 -29.24 -20.96
C GLY A 280 -12.56 -30.07 -19.65
N GLN A 281 -11.62 -31.02 -19.53
CA GLN A 281 -11.41 -31.74 -18.28
C GLN A 281 -10.59 -30.93 -17.26
N ILE A 282 -9.61 -30.17 -17.75
CA ILE A 282 -8.75 -29.34 -16.88
C ILE A 282 -9.44 -28.06 -16.44
N ASP A 283 -10.22 -27.41 -17.31
CA ASP A 283 -10.90 -26.14 -17.03
C ASP A 283 -12.27 -26.29 -16.33
N SER A 284 -12.57 -27.50 -15.85
CA SER A 284 -13.81 -27.78 -15.12
C SER A 284 -13.52 -28.46 -13.79
N ARG A 285 -14.56 -28.70 -13.00
CA ARG A 285 -14.41 -29.49 -11.77
C ARG A 285 -13.80 -30.84 -12.07
N TRP A 286 -12.66 -31.14 -11.43
CA TRP A 286 -11.92 -32.38 -11.69
C TRP A 286 -12.64 -33.62 -11.20
N SER A 287 -12.55 -34.68 -12.01
CA SER A 287 -12.96 -36.03 -11.58
C SER A 287 -12.04 -36.57 -10.50
N ASP A 288 -12.47 -37.61 -9.81
CA ASP A 288 -11.64 -38.27 -8.77
C ASP A 288 -10.31 -38.80 -9.34
N ASP A 289 -10.30 -39.22 -10.61
CA ASP A 289 -9.06 -39.68 -11.27
C ASP A 289 -8.08 -38.54 -11.48
N ILE A 290 -8.54 -37.35 -11.86
CA ILE A 290 -7.70 -36.18 -12.03
C ILE A 290 -7.19 -35.69 -10.67
N GLU A 291 -8.02 -35.65 -9.65
CA GLU A 291 -7.62 -35.29 -8.27
C GLU A 291 -6.56 -36.26 -7.73
N LYS A 292 -6.70 -37.57 -8.02
CA LYS A 292 -5.71 -38.57 -7.62
C LYS A 292 -4.39 -38.40 -8.37
N ASP A 293 -4.45 -38.14 -9.69
CA ASP A 293 -3.24 -37.82 -10.48
C ASP A 293 -2.56 -36.56 -9.98
N PHE A 294 -3.32 -35.52 -9.64
CA PHE A 294 -2.77 -34.29 -9.06
C PHE A 294 -2.10 -34.53 -7.70
N SER A 295 -2.74 -35.31 -6.84
CA SER A 295 -2.17 -35.68 -5.53
C SER A 295 -0.86 -36.47 -5.69
N GLN A 296 -0.80 -37.39 -6.65
CA GLN A 296 0.43 -38.10 -6.95
C GLN A 296 1.50 -37.17 -7.51
N TRP A 297 1.14 -36.28 -8.43
CA TRP A 297 2.05 -35.29 -9.01
C TRP A 297 2.61 -34.33 -7.95
N LEU A 298 1.79 -33.88 -6.99
CA LEU A 298 2.26 -33.05 -5.86
C LEU A 298 3.29 -33.78 -5.02
N ASN A 299 3.06 -35.06 -4.69
CA ASN A 299 4.00 -35.87 -3.92
C ASN A 299 5.34 -36.08 -4.67
N ASP A 300 5.25 -36.34 -5.97
CA ASP A 300 6.44 -36.62 -6.80
C ASP A 300 7.33 -35.36 -6.98
N HIS A 301 6.76 -34.15 -6.87
CA HIS A 301 7.47 -32.88 -7.11
C HIS A 301 7.58 -31.99 -5.87
N ILE A 302 7.21 -32.47 -4.67
CA ILE A 302 7.08 -31.65 -3.45
C ILE A 302 8.33 -30.80 -3.11
N ASP A 303 9.51 -31.28 -3.47
CA ASP A 303 10.78 -30.60 -3.23
C ASP A 303 11.11 -29.51 -4.26
N GLU A 304 10.43 -29.50 -5.39
CA GLU A 304 10.70 -28.62 -6.53
C GLU A 304 9.63 -27.51 -6.69
N LEU A 305 8.48 -27.67 -6.04
CA LEU A 305 7.35 -26.77 -6.19
C LEU A 305 7.58 -25.43 -5.47
N PRO A 306 7.18 -24.29 -6.07
CA PRO A 306 7.41 -22.95 -5.51
C PRO A 306 6.35 -22.55 -4.47
N VAL A 307 5.99 -23.48 -3.60
CA VAL A 307 4.99 -23.31 -2.53
C VAL A 307 5.51 -23.98 -1.25
N PRO A 308 5.31 -23.40 -0.06
CA PRO A 308 5.73 -24.03 1.18
C PRO A 308 5.22 -25.46 1.33
N LYS A 309 6.10 -26.39 1.72
CA LYS A 309 5.78 -27.82 1.83
C LYS A 309 4.60 -28.09 2.77
N GLU A 310 4.50 -27.33 3.83
CA GLU A 310 3.41 -27.43 4.81
C GLU A 310 2.06 -27.15 4.13
N GLN A 311 2.00 -26.16 3.23
CA GLN A 311 0.78 -25.83 2.49
C GLN A 311 0.43 -26.93 1.47
N ILE A 312 1.42 -27.54 0.81
CA ILE A 312 1.20 -28.70 -0.08
C ILE A 312 0.65 -29.88 0.72
N GLN A 313 1.22 -30.15 1.91
CA GLN A 313 0.75 -31.21 2.78
C GLN A 313 -0.69 -31.00 3.27
N GLU A 314 -1.10 -29.75 3.53
CA GLU A 314 -2.50 -29.43 3.85
C GLU A 314 -3.39 -29.63 2.63
N LEU A 315 -2.95 -29.21 1.45
CA LEU A 315 -3.69 -29.38 0.20
C LEU A 315 -3.96 -30.86 -0.11
N LEU A 316 -3.00 -31.73 0.14
CA LEU A 316 -3.12 -33.19 -0.05
C LEU A 316 -4.20 -33.84 0.82
N LYS A 317 -4.66 -33.20 1.89
CA LYS A 317 -5.74 -33.68 2.77
C LYS A 317 -7.14 -33.30 2.26
N THR A 318 -7.23 -32.45 1.29
CA THR A 318 -8.49 -31.86 0.81
C THR A 318 -8.67 -32.10 -0.68
N ARG A 319 -9.91 -31.97 -1.16
CA ARG A 319 -10.20 -31.90 -2.59
C ARG A 319 -9.92 -30.48 -3.08
N THR A 320 -9.31 -30.37 -4.24
CA THR A 320 -8.85 -29.08 -4.77
C THR A 320 -9.99 -28.28 -5.41
N TRP A 321 -11.03 -28.97 -5.91
CA TRP A 321 -12.21 -28.37 -6.57
C TRP A 321 -13.52 -28.67 -5.84
#